data_96ac58018e11c9ce6145756ef8322b57
#
_entry.id   96ac58018e11c9ce6145756ef8322b57
#
_cell.length_a   1.000
_cell.length_b   1.000
_cell.length_c   1.000
_cell.angle_alpha   90.00
_cell.angle_beta   90.00
_cell.angle_gamma   90.00
#
_symmetry.space_group_name_H-M   'P 1'
#
loop_
_entity.id
_entity.type
_entity.pdbx_description
1 polymer ?
#
loop_
_entity_poly.entity_id
_entity_poly.type
_entity_poly.pdbx_seq_one_letter_code
_entity_poly.pdbx_strand_id
1 'polypeptide(L)'
;MNVQNHYLWPTKHLPMKFIIREGKREDMPAVLNLINELAIFEKEPKAVEITVDDLEKDGFSENPKFKIFVAEEENAIIGIALFYERYSTWKGKTIHLEDLIVTKSRQKIGAGKALYTAVLKYAYDHNFNRVAWEVIDWNTNAIEFYKSTGATYLNDWSVVQMNKENLAKFIENN
;
A
#
# COMPACT_ATOMS: atom_id res chain seq x y z
N MET A 1 26.41 -13.39 -0.93
CA MET A 1 25.60 -14.17 0.05
C MET A 1 24.23 -13.53 0.08
N ASN A 2 23.26 -14.17 -0.60
CA ASN A 2 21.87 -13.70 -0.62
C ASN A 2 21.20 -14.02 0.72
N VAL A 3 21.00 -13.03 1.55
CA VAL A 3 20.17 -13.16 2.75
C VAL A 3 18.73 -12.98 2.31
N GLN A 4 18.03 -14.08 2.06
CA GLN A 4 16.56 -14.08 1.96
C GLN A 4 16.01 -13.76 3.35
N ASN A 5 15.67 -12.51 3.59
CA ASN A 5 14.97 -12.10 4.81
C ASN A 5 13.52 -12.58 4.76
N HIS A 6 13.28 -13.79 5.28
CA HIS A 6 11.95 -14.23 5.62
C HIS A 6 11.55 -13.56 6.94
N TYR A 7 10.66 -12.58 6.88
CA TYR A 7 10.06 -11.99 8.07
C TYR A 7 9.10 -12.99 8.73
N LEU A 8 9.63 -13.92 9.53
CA LEU A 8 8.82 -14.83 10.34
C LEU A 8 8.48 -14.15 11.66
N TRP A 9 7.21 -13.94 11.92
CA TRP A 9 6.69 -13.42 13.19
C TRP A 9 6.35 -14.56 14.14
N PRO A 10 6.83 -14.55 15.41
CA PRO A 10 6.43 -15.55 16.40
C PRO A 10 5.13 -15.12 17.08
N THR A 11 3.99 -15.58 16.60
CA THR A 11 2.74 -15.56 17.34
C THR A 11 2.24 -16.98 17.54
N LYS A 12 1.86 -17.33 18.78
CA LYS A 12 1.13 -18.54 19.14
C LYS A 12 -0.27 -18.51 18.49
N HIS A 13 -0.35 -18.73 17.19
CA HIS A 13 -1.63 -18.90 16.49
C HIS A 13 -1.48 -20.04 15.47
N LEU A 14 -2.58 -20.69 15.19
CA LEU A 14 -2.75 -21.64 14.09
C LEU A 14 -1.92 -21.20 12.86
N PRO A 15 -1.30 -22.12 12.11
CA PRO A 15 -0.47 -21.74 10.97
C PRO A 15 -1.29 -20.81 10.06
N MET A 16 -0.78 -19.59 9.88
CA MET A 16 -1.40 -18.66 8.93
C MET A 16 -1.39 -19.34 7.56
N LYS A 17 -2.55 -19.37 6.91
CA LYS A 17 -2.67 -19.98 5.57
C LYS A 17 -1.97 -19.18 4.49
N PHE A 18 -1.37 -18.03 4.81
CA PHE A 18 -0.69 -17.12 3.89
C PHE A 18 0.65 -16.68 4.46
N ILE A 19 1.54 -16.21 3.58
CA ILE A 19 2.81 -15.57 3.93
C ILE A 19 2.81 -14.12 3.47
N ILE A 20 3.58 -13.26 4.15
CA ILE A 20 3.90 -11.91 3.71
C ILE A 20 5.33 -11.92 3.19
N ARG A 21 5.53 -11.41 1.97
CA ARG A 21 6.84 -11.26 1.34
C ARG A 21 6.92 -9.97 0.52
N GLU A 22 8.12 -9.59 0.15
CA GLU A 22 8.31 -8.56 -0.88
C GLU A 22 7.70 -9.01 -2.20
N GLY A 23 7.08 -8.06 -2.90
CA GLY A 23 6.55 -8.30 -4.25
C GLY A 23 7.68 -8.49 -5.26
N LYS A 24 7.39 -9.23 -6.30
CA LYS A 24 8.26 -9.49 -7.43
C LYS A 24 7.63 -8.94 -8.71
N ARG A 25 8.45 -8.75 -9.75
CA ARG A 25 7.96 -8.30 -11.07
C ARG A 25 6.79 -9.15 -11.58
N GLU A 26 6.88 -10.47 -11.40
CA GLU A 26 5.89 -11.43 -11.85
C GLU A 26 4.54 -11.31 -11.11
N ASP A 27 4.49 -10.63 -9.98
CA ASP A 27 3.26 -10.41 -9.22
C ASP A 27 2.42 -9.27 -9.80
N MET A 28 2.98 -8.40 -10.65
CA MET A 28 2.34 -7.17 -11.09
C MET A 28 0.99 -7.35 -11.80
N PRO A 29 0.72 -8.41 -12.56
CA PRO A 29 -0.63 -8.68 -13.06
C PRO A 29 -1.66 -8.87 -11.93
N ALA A 30 -1.30 -9.60 -10.88
CA ALA A 30 -2.17 -9.81 -9.72
C ALA A 30 -2.31 -8.53 -8.88
N VAL A 31 -1.23 -7.74 -8.76
CA VAL A 31 -1.23 -6.43 -8.11
C VAL A 31 -2.20 -5.48 -8.80
N LEU A 32 -2.13 -5.35 -10.13
CA LEU A 32 -3.06 -4.50 -10.88
C LEU A 32 -4.52 -4.91 -10.71
N ASN A 33 -4.80 -6.21 -10.64
CA ASN A 33 -6.14 -6.69 -10.36
C ASN A 33 -6.64 -6.25 -8.98
N LEU A 34 -5.79 -6.29 -7.96
CA LEU A 34 -6.13 -5.84 -6.61
C LEU A 34 -6.30 -4.31 -6.54
N ILE A 35 -5.49 -3.54 -7.26
CA ILE A 35 -5.65 -2.07 -7.38
C ILE A 35 -7.01 -1.75 -8.03
N ASN A 36 -7.40 -2.46 -9.09
CA ASN A 36 -8.72 -2.31 -9.69
C ASN A 36 -9.86 -2.70 -8.73
N GLU A 37 -9.67 -3.76 -7.92
CA GLU A 37 -10.65 -4.16 -6.90
C GLU A 37 -10.81 -3.06 -5.83
N LEU A 38 -9.70 -2.39 -5.44
CA LEU A 38 -9.72 -1.26 -4.52
C LEU A 38 -10.47 -0.06 -5.13
N ALA A 39 -10.17 0.31 -6.37
CA ALA A 39 -10.87 1.39 -7.07
C ALA A 39 -12.39 1.15 -7.18
N ILE A 40 -12.79 -0.11 -7.45
CA ILE A 40 -14.22 -0.48 -7.42
C ILE A 40 -14.82 -0.31 -6.03
N PHE A 41 -14.10 -0.74 -4.99
CA PHE A 41 -14.53 -0.55 -3.59
C PHE A 41 -14.71 0.93 -3.26
N GLU A 42 -13.79 1.78 -3.70
CA GLU A 42 -13.79 3.22 -3.48
C GLU A 42 -14.76 3.99 -4.40
N LYS A 43 -15.53 3.28 -5.24
CA LYS A 43 -16.52 3.81 -6.19
C LYS A 43 -15.94 4.61 -7.36
N GLU A 44 -14.66 4.39 -7.64
CA GLU A 44 -13.92 5.01 -8.74
C GLU A 44 -13.39 3.96 -9.76
N PRO A 45 -14.26 3.08 -10.33
CA PRO A 45 -13.84 1.93 -11.12
C PRO A 45 -13.13 2.29 -12.44
N LYS A 46 -13.07 3.57 -12.80
CA LYS A 46 -12.41 4.08 -14.02
C LYS A 46 -11.18 4.94 -13.71
N ALA A 47 -10.79 5.06 -12.45
CA ALA A 47 -9.68 5.93 -12.04
C ALA A 47 -8.30 5.31 -12.34
N VAL A 48 -8.21 3.98 -12.47
CA VAL A 48 -6.94 3.29 -12.71
C VAL A 48 -6.54 3.41 -14.16
N GLU A 49 -5.50 4.18 -14.43
CA GLU A 49 -4.96 4.42 -15.78
C GLU A 49 -3.64 3.67 -16.04
N ILE A 50 -2.99 3.18 -14.98
CA ILE A 50 -1.71 2.47 -15.06
C ILE A 50 -1.87 1.05 -15.59
N THR A 51 -0.81 0.54 -16.20
CA THR A 51 -0.72 -0.80 -16.76
C THR A 51 0.22 -1.70 -15.95
N VAL A 52 0.23 -3.00 -16.27
CA VAL A 52 1.23 -3.94 -15.72
C VAL A 52 2.64 -3.49 -16.06
N ASP A 53 2.87 -3.04 -17.30
CA ASP A 53 4.18 -2.57 -17.76
C ASP A 53 4.65 -1.34 -16.96
N ASP A 54 3.75 -0.42 -16.61
CA ASP A 54 4.04 0.73 -15.75
C ASP A 54 4.46 0.26 -14.35
N LEU A 55 3.71 -0.65 -13.74
CA LEU A 55 4.03 -1.20 -12.43
C LEU A 55 5.38 -1.93 -12.43
N GLU A 56 5.67 -2.70 -13.47
CA GLU A 56 6.95 -3.38 -13.62
C GLU A 56 8.11 -2.42 -13.78
N LYS A 57 7.94 -1.40 -14.62
CA LYS A 57 8.96 -0.39 -14.86
C LYS A 57 9.23 0.44 -13.61
N ASP A 58 8.18 0.92 -12.96
CA ASP A 58 8.31 1.84 -11.84
C ASP A 58 8.67 1.15 -10.53
N GLY A 59 8.27 -0.11 -10.34
CA GLY A 59 8.58 -0.87 -9.13
C GLY A 59 9.91 -1.62 -9.16
N PHE A 60 10.43 -1.96 -10.36
CA PHE A 60 11.58 -2.86 -10.51
C PHE A 60 12.66 -2.35 -11.44
N SER A 61 12.78 -1.03 -11.59
CA SER A 61 13.89 -0.38 -12.26
C SER A 61 15.09 -0.19 -11.32
N GLU A 62 16.18 0.35 -11.84
CA GLU A 62 17.34 0.73 -11.02
C GLU A 62 17.00 1.73 -9.90
N ASN A 63 16.01 2.60 -10.15
CA ASN A 63 15.50 3.60 -9.19
C ASN A 63 13.99 3.41 -9.00
N PRO A 64 13.56 2.42 -8.24
CA PRO A 64 12.14 2.09 -8.07
C PRO A 64 11.39 3.25 -7.39
N LYS A 65 10.17 3.52 -7.86
CA LYS A 65 9.31 4.58 -7.33
C LYS A 65 8.54 4.16 -6.10
N PHE A 66 8.33 2.87 -5.94
CA PHE A 66 7.61 2.28 -4.81
C PHE A 66 8.20 0.93 -4.40
N LYS A 67 7.81 0.49 -3.22
CA LYS A 67 8.00 -0.87 -2.72
C LYS A 67 6.64 -1.50 -2.49
N ILE A 68 6.59 -2.82 -2.50
CA ILE A 68 5.35 -3.54 -2.30
C ILE A 68 5.58 -4.80 -1.47
N PHE A 69 4.72 -5.02 -0.48
CA PHE A 69 4.54 -6.31 0.16
C PHE A 69 3.29 -6.98 -0.40
N VAL A 70 3.35 -8.29 -0.54
CA VAL A 70 2.24 -9.12 -0.97
C VAL A 70 1.90 -10.15 0.10
N ALA A 71 0.61 -10.46 0.22
CA ALA A 71 0.12 -11.62 0.95
C ALA A 71 -0.13 -12.74 -0.06
N GLU A 72 0.56 -13.86 0.09
CA GLU A 72 0.47 -15.00 -0.80
C GLU A 72 -0.15 -16.20 -0.07
N GLU A 73 -1.18 -16.79 -0.63
CA GLU A 73 -1.82 -18.04 -0.19
C GLU A 73 -1.85 -19.02 -1.35
N GLU A 74 -1.27 -20.20 -1.20
CA GLU A 74 -1.27 -21.27 -2.22
C GLU A 74 -0.81 -20.78 -3.62
N ASN A 75 0.27 -19.98 -3.67
CA ASN A 75 0.82 -19.34 -4.87
C ASN A 75 -0.10 -18.26 -5.51
N ALA A 76 -1.17 -17.86 -4.86
CA ALA A 76 -2.01 -16.75 -5.30
C ALA A 76 -1.77 -15.49 -4.45
N ILE A 77 -1.65 -14.34 -5.08
CA ILE A 77 -1.58 -13.06 -4.37
C ILE A 77 -2.99 -12.66 -3.97
N ILE A 78 -3.24 -12.61 -2.65
CA ILE A 78 -4.54 -12.31 -2.06
C ILE A 78 -4.64 -10.91 -1.47
N GLY A 79 -3.53 -10.18 -1.40
CA GLY A 79 -3.52 -8.81 -0.88
C GLY A 79 -2.16 -8.16 -1.09
N ILE A 80 -2.14 -6.84 -1.01
CA ILE A 80 -0.96 -6.01 -1.20
C ILE A 80 -0.89 -4.87 -0.19
N ALA A 81 0.32 -4.36 0.03
CA ALA A 81 0.60 -3.06 0.60
C ALA A 81 1.68 -2.40 -0.27
N LEU A 82 1.31 -1.38 -1.03
CA LEU A 82 2.19 -0.59 -1.87
C LEU A 82 2.54 0.71 -1.13
N PHE A 83 3.83 1.05 -1.05
CA PHE A 83 4.30 2.21 -0.31
C PHE A 83 5.59 2.78 -0.90
N TYR A 84 5.86 4.05 -0.58
CA TYR A 84 7.07 4.74 -1.04
C TYR A 84 7.60 5.72 -0.01
N GLU A 85 8.87 6.12 -0.21
CA GLU A 85 9.53 7.11 0.61
C GLU A 85 9.00 8.52 0.27
N ARG A 86 8.58 9.26 1.30
CA ARG A 86 8.12 10.63 1.23
C ARG A 86 8.95 11.51 2.17
N TYR A 87 9.21 12.73 1.79
CA TYR A 87 9.89 13.68 2.66
C TYR A 87 8.88 14.65 3.29
N SER A 88 8.95 14.80 4.61
CA SER A 88 8.18 15.77 5.36
C SER A 88 9.11 16.86 5.89
N THR A 89 8.81 18.13 5.61
CA THR A 89 9.58 19.24 6.15
C THR A 89 9.52 19.33 7.68
N TRP A 90 8.55 18.67 8.31
CA TRP A 90 8.40 18.63 9.76
C TRP A 90 9.02 17.40 10.41
N LYS A 91 9.12 16.29 9.69
CA LYS A 91 9.53 14.99 10.24
C LYS A 91 10.75 14.38 9.53
N GLY A 92 11.20 14.95 8.40
CA GLY A 92 12.25 14.35 7.59
C GLY A 92 11.75 13.16 6.77
N LYS A 93 12.49 12.08 6.75
CA LYS A 93 12.14 10.85 6.03
C LYS A 93 10.87 10.21 6.59
N THR A 94 9.92 9.93 5.73
CA THR A 94 8.64 9.30 6.05
C THR A 94 8.26 8.28 4.98
N ILE A 95 7.37 7.36 5.32
CA ILE A 95 6.72 6.46 4.36
C ILE A 95 5.31 6.96 4.08
N HIS A 96 4.92 6.90 2.83
CA HIS A 96 3.52 6.97 2.41
C HIS A 96 3.06 5.57 2.01
N LEU A 97 2.03 5.05 2.68
CA LEU A 97 1.35 3.82 2.30
C LEU A 97 0.23 4.22 1.34
N GLU A 98 0.42 3.91 0.06
CA GLU A 98 -0.51 4.28 -1.02
C GLU A 98 -1.73 3.37 -1.00
N ASP A 99 -1.51 2.06 -1.12
CA ASP A 99 -2.58 1.07 -1.19
C ASP A 99 -2.41 -0.01 -0.12
N LEU A 100 -3.52 -0.38 0.51
CA LEU A 100 -3.61 -1.55 1.39
C LEU A 100 -4.93 -2.27 1.10
N ILE A 101 -4.86 -3.40 0.41
CA ILE A 101 -6.03 -4.19 0.08
C ILE A 101 -5.80 -5.68 0.27
N VAL A 102 -6.84 -6.37 0.70
CA VAL A 102 -6.97 -7.84 0.62
C VAL A 102 -8.24 -8.13 -0.16
N THR A 103 -8.15 -9.01 -1.15
CA THR A 103 -9.31 -9.40 -1.98
C THR A 103 -10.50 -9.79 -1.11
N LYS A 104 -11.69 -9.41 -1.53
CA LYS A 104 -12.93 -9.56 -0.77
C LYS A 104 -13.17 -10.98 -0.27
N SER A 105 -12.81 -12.00 -1.07
CA SER A 105 -12.98 -13.41 -0.73
C SER A 105 -12.02 -13.89 0.39
N ARG A 106 -10.98 -13.12 0.70
CA ARG A 106 -9.94 -13.45 1.70
C ARG A 106 -9.82 -12.42 2.83
N GLN A 107 -10.83 -11.54 2.99
CA GLN A 107 -10.88 -10.62 4.12
C GLN A 107 -11.10 -11.37 5.45
N LYS A 108 -10.77 -10.70 6.56
CA LYS A 108 -10.96 -11.19 7.95
C LYS A 108 -10.10 -12.40 8.36
N ILE A 109 -9.14 -12.84 7.53
CA ILE A 109 -8.16 -13.87 7.90
C ILE A 109 -6.88 -13.31 8.53
N GLY A 110 -6.80 -11.98 8.71
CA GLY A 110 -5.64 -11.30 9.30
C GLY A 110 -4.61 -10.79 8.28
N ALA A 111 -4.77 -11.05 6.99
CA ALA A 111 -3.81 -10.67 5.95
C ALA A 111 -3.61 -9.15 5.86
N GLY A 112 -4.67 -8.34 5.94
CA GLY A 112 -4.56 -6.87 5.94
C GLY A 112 -3.76 -6.34 7.13
N LYS A 113 -3.99 -6.88 8.34
CA LYS A 113 -3.20 -6.53 9.52
C LYS A 113 -1.74 -6.93 9.35
N ALA A 114 -1.46 -8.10 8.77
CA ALA A 114 -0.10 -8.58 8.55
C ALA A 114 0.65 -7.70 7.53
N LEU A 115 0.02 -7.33 6.41
CA LEU A 115 0.57 -6.38 5.42
C LEU A 115 0.86 -5.02 6.04
N TYR A 116 -0.10 -4.44 6.76
CA TYR A 116 0.06 -3.18 7.48
C TYR A 116 1.24 -3.25 8.46
N THR A 117 1.32 -4.32 9.26
CA THR A 117 2.41 -4.53 10.22
C THR A 117 3.77 -4.64 9.50
N ALA A 118 3.83 -5.28 8.33
CA ALA A 118 5.07 -5.38 7.55
C ALA A 118 5.57 -3.99 7.12
N VAL A 119 4.68 -3.09 6.67
CA VAL A 119 5.04 -1.71 6.32
C VAL A 119 5.53 -0.93 7.55
N LEU A 120 4.84 -1.02 8.69
CA LEU A 120 5.27 -0.35 9.91
C LEU A 120 6.62 -0.87 10.41
N LYS A 121 6.82 -2.19 10.32
CA LYS A 121 8.10 -2.80 10.67
C LYS A 121 9.22 -2.33 9.74
N TYR A 122 8.98 -2.30 8.43
CA TYR A 122 9.92 -1.74 7.46
C TYR A 122 10.30 -0.31 7.82
N ALA A 123 9.31 0.54 8.11
CA ALA A 123 9.57 1.92 8.49
C ALA A 123 10.41 2.03 9.78
N TYR A 124 10.12 1.22 10.78
CA TYR A 124 10.86 1.17 12.03
C TYR A 124 12.31 0.71 11.82
N ASP A 125 12.52 -0.40 11.11
CA ASP A 125 13.85 -0.99 10.88
C ASP A 125 14.76 -0.06 10.05
N HIS A 126 14.18 0.81 9.20
CA HIS A 126 14.91 1.76 8.35
C HIS A 126 14.92 3.20 8.91
N ASN A 127 14.53 3.38 10.17
CA ASN A 127 14.55 4.68 10.89
C ASN A 127 13.74 5.77 10.18
N PHE A 128 12.55 5.44 9.65
CA PHE A 128 11.60 6.44 9.20
C PHE A 128 10.85 7.05 10.37
N ASN A 129 10.63 8.35 10.33
CA ASN A 129 10.05 9.10 11.43
C ASN A 129 8.51 9.08 11.46
N ARG A 130 7.87 8.63 10.41
CA ARG A 130 6.41 8.55 10.27
C ARG A 130 6.01 7.63 9.12
N VAL A 131 4.91 6.92 9.30
CA VAL A 131 4.12 6.34 8.19
C VAL A 131 2.81 7.12 8.11
N ALA A 132 2.40 7.51 6.92
CA ALA A 132 1.14 8.22 6.67
C ALA A 132 0.40 7.55 5.51
N TRP A 133 -0.92 7.63 5.54
CA TRP A 133 -1.82 7.15 4.47
C TRP A 133 -3.10 7.95 4.49
N GLU A 134 -3.87 7.79 3.46
CA GLU A 134 -5.21 8.34 3.35
C GLU A 134 -6.23 7.22 3.53
N VAL A 135 -7.40 7.55 4.02
CA VAL A 135 -8.51 6.62 4.16
C VAL A 135 -9.81 7.37 3.86
N ILE A 136 -10.62 6.78 3.02
CA ILE A 136 -11.90 7.38 2.64
C ILE A 136 -12.83 7.46 3.86
N ASP A 137 -13.51 8.57 4.06
CA ASP A 137 -14.22 8.94 5.29
C ASP A 137 -15.35 7.97 5.69
N TRP A 138 -15.97 7.34 4.71
CA TRP A 138 -17.03 6.34 4.95
C TRP A 138 -16.50 4.93 5.23
N ASN A 139 -15.19 4.66 5.10
CA ASN A 139 -14.59 3.37 5.45
C ASN A 139 -14.33 3.26 6.96
N THR A 140 -15.41 3.29 7.73
CA THR A 140 -15.38 3.30 9.21
C THR A 140 -14.63 2.10 9.79
N ASN A 141 -14.72 0.93 9.16
CA ASN A 141 -13.99 -0.27 9.61
C ASN A 141 -12.47 -0.09 9.54
N ALA A 142 -11.95 0.50 8.46
CA ALA A 142 -10.52 0.79 8.33
C ALA A 142 -10.10 1.89 9.31
N ILE A 143 -10.90 2.95 9.46
CA ILE A 143 -10.62 4.05 10.39
C ILE A 143 -10.50 3.51 11.82
N GLU A 144 -11.46 2.69 12.28
CA GLU A 144 -11.42 2.10 13.63
C GLU A 144 -10.25 1.12 13.80
N PHE A 145 -9.93 0.33 12.77
CA PHE A 145 -8.75 -0.51 12.77
C PHE A 145 -7.48 0.34 12.96
N TYR A 146 -7.28 1.40 12.19
CA TYR A 146 -6.09 2.26 12.29
C TYR A 146 -6.02 2.96 13.66
N LYS A 147 -7.11 3.51 14.16
CA LYS A 147 -7.17 4.09 15.52
C LYS A 147 -6.78 3.06 16.59
N SER A 148 -7.21 1.83 16.46
CA SER A 148 -6.88 0.74 17.42
C SER A 148 -5.39 0.39 17.44
N THR A 149 -4.64 0.74 16.39
CA THR A 149 -3.17 0.56 16.31
C THR A 149 -2.38 1.72 16.91
N GLY A 150 -3.06 2.78 17.37
CA GLY A 150 -2.43 4.00 17.88
C GLY A 150 -2.19 5.08 16.81
N ALA A 151 -2.68 4.88 15.59
CA ALA A 151 -2.61 5.90 14.55
C ALA A 151 -3.52 7.09 14.87
N THR A 152 -3.05 8.30 14.59
CA THR A 152 -3.84 9.54 14.73
C THR A 152 -4.62 9.80 13.46
N TYR A 153 -5.94 9.86 13.56
CA TYR A 153 -6.82 10.26 12.47
C TYR A 153 -6.95 11.79 12.44
N LEU A 154 -6.57 12.40 11.31
CA LEU A 154 -6.60 13.85 11.10
C LEU A 154 -7.80 14.18 10.21
N ASN A 155 -8.88 14.67 10.80
CA ASN A 155 -10.14 14.96 10.10
C ASN A 155 -10.27 16.42 9.64
N ASP A 156 -9.29 17.26 9.94
CA ASP A 156 -9.23 18.69 9.62
C ASP A 156 -8.35 19.01 8.39
N TRP A 157 -7.80 17.98 7.74
CA TRP A 157 -7.03 18.11 6.51
C TRP A 157 -7.82 17.58 5.32
N SER A 158 -7.72 18.29 4.21
CA SER A 158 -8.32 17.89 2.93
C SER A 158 -7.24 17.56 1.92
N VAL A 159 -7.46 16.51 1.13
CA VAL A 159 -6.62 16.18 -0.03
C VAL A 159 -7.04 17.09 -1.19
N VAL A 160 -6.06 17.71 -1.85
CA VAL A 160 -6.28 18.53 -3.05
C VAL A 160 -5.44 17.94 -4.17
N GLN A 161 -6.07 17.70 -5.31
CA GLN A 161 -5.44 17.10 -6.49
C GLN A 161 -5.72 17.93 -7.73
N MET A 162 -4.79 17.93 -8.67
CA MET A 162 -4.95 18.52 -9.98
C MET A 162 -4.53 17.46 -11.03
N ASN A 163 -5.48 17.03 -11.85
CA ASN A 163 -5.20 16.06 -12.89
C ASN A 163 -4.41 16.68 -14.06
N LYS A 164 -3.89 15.83 -14.95
CA LYS A 164 -3.05 16.24 -16.07
C LYS A 164 -3.72 17.25 -17.01
N GLU A 165 -5.02 17.08 -17.27
CA GLU A 165 -5.78 17.99 -18.14
C GLU A 165 -5.89 19.40 -17.53
N ASN A 166 -6.25 19.48 -16.26
CA ASN A 166 -6.37 20.76 -15.56
C ASN A 166 -5.00 21.42 -15.34
N LEU A 167 -3.95 20.64 -15.14
CA LEU A 167 -2.58 21.12 -15.08
C LEU A 167 -2.19 21.83 -16.40
N ALA A 168 -2.44 21.16 -17.54
CA ALA A 168 -2.17 21.73 -18.86
C ALA A 168 -2.96 23.03 -19.08
N LYS A 169 -4.28 23.01 -18.83
CA LYS A 169 -5.13 24.20 -18.94
C LYS A 169 -4.66 25.36 -18.06
N PHE A 170 -4.21 25.08 -16.85
CA PHE A 170 -3.70 26.12 -15.95
C PHE A 170 -2.41 26.77 -16.51
N ILE A 171 -1.49 25.98 -17.01
CA ILE A 171 -0.21 26.48 -17.57
C ILE A 171 -0.45 27.25 -18.87
N GLU A 172 -1.35 26.78 -19.74
CA GLU A 172 -1.65 27.44 -21.03
C GLU A 172 -2.34 28.81 -20.85
N ASN A 173 -3.04 29.02 -19.72
CA ASN A 173 -3.79 30.26 -19.44
C ASN A 173 -3.04 31.27 -18.56
N ASN A 174 -1.79 30.99 -18.14
CA ASN A 174 -0.93 31.85 -17.32
C ASN A 174 0.47 32.02 -17.89
#